data_562600822a598282db97717021240cf0
#
_entry.id   562600822a598282db97717021240cf0
#
_cell.length_a   1.000
_cell.length_b   1.000
_cell.length_c   1.000
_cell.angle_alpha   90.00
_cell.angle_beta   90.00
_cell.angle_gamma   90.00
#
_symmetry.space_group_name_H-M   'P 1'
#
loop_
_entity.id
_entity.type
_entity.pdbx_description
1 polymer ?
#
loop_
_entity_poly.entity_id
_entity_poly.type
_entity_poly.pdbx_seq_one_letter_code
_entity_poly.pdbx_strand_id
1 'polypeptide(L)'
;ALPIYPGINPVITREGLCEVWGLGPARTPGCGVFDRIYEIKPGYCGLLDRSGFRTWAYYTLPCTPCEESYETVTERLWALLEDTVKRQMQSDVPLCTFLSGGLDSSVITALAAQLDPKLTTYSFDYQGNDQYFHPTAYQPDADEPWAEKVSRLLHTDHHRLVCTSEILLKTLHDSLQARDLPGMADVDSSLLYFCSLVQQGHKVVLCGECADEIFGGYPWFHKEEALLARVFPWSPDIH
;
A
#
# COMPACT_ATOMS: atom_id res chain seq x y z
N ALA A 1 -13.18 -13.03 -1.51
CA ALA A 1 -14.23 -13.01 -2.51
C ALA A 1 -14.18 -14.17 -3.51
N LEU A 2 -13.06 -14.87 -3.69
CA LEU A 2 -12.96 -16.08 -4.55
C LEU A 2 -13.87 -17.22 -4.08
N PRO A 3 -13.98 -17.52 -2.75
CA PRO A 3 -14.85 -18.60 -2.27
C PRO A 3 -16.34 -18.41 -2.57
N ILE A 4 -16.78 -17.20 -2.86
CA ILE A 4 -18.19 -16.92 -3.20
C ILE A 4 -18.52 -17.16 -4.66
N TYR A 5 -17.52 -17.42 -5.52
CA TYR A 5 -17.78 -17.70 -6.93
C TYR A 5 -18.39 -19.12 -7.09
N PRO A 6 -19.56 -19.25 -7.75
CA PRO A 6 -20.22 -20.55 -7.90
C PRO A 6 -19.32 -21.58 -8.60
N GLY A 7 -19.19 -22.76 -8.00
CA GLY A 7 -18.40 -23.87 -8.56
C GLY A 7 -16.93 -23.89 -8.15
N ILE A 8 -16.45 -22.91 -7.38
CA ILE A 8 -15.13 -22.97 -6.75
C ILE A 8 -15.29 -23.64 -5.38
N ASN A 9 -14.48 -24.67 -5.14
CA ASN A 9 -14.29 -25.24 -3.82
C ASN A 9 -12.99 -24.66 -3.24
N PRO A 10 -13.05 -23.82 -2.19
CA PRO A 10 -11.88 -23.12 -1.64
C PRO A 10 -11.02 -24.06 -0.77
N VAL A 11 -10.49 -25.10 -1.36
CA VAL A 11 -9.55 -26.02 -0.69
C VAL A 11 -8.15 -25.44 -0.77
N ILE A 12 -7.54 -25.18 0.40
CA ILE A 12 -6.14 -24.77 0.48
C ILE A 12 -5.26 -25.99 0.20
N THR A 13 -4.36 -25.88 -0.77
CA THR A 13 -3.38 -26.93 -1.06
C THR A 13 -2.26 -26.94 -0.01
N ARG A 14 -1.45 -28.01 0.01
CA ARG A 14 -0.27 -28.06 0.88
C ARG A 14 0.70 -26.93 0.55
N GLU A 15 0.94 -26.70 -0.72
CA GLU A 15 1.78 -25.62 -1.22
C GLU A 15 1.21 -24.25 -0.81
N GLY A 16 -0.11 -24.06 -1.00
CA GLY A 16 -0.81 -22.85 -0.57
C GLY A 16 -0.72 -22.61 0.95
N LEU A 17 -0.77 -23.67 1.75
CA LEU A 17 -0.56 -23.56 3.19
C LEU A 17 0.87 -23.14 3.54
N CYS A 18 1.88 -23.67 2.83
CA CYS A 18 3.26 -23.26 2.99
C CYS A 18 3.46 -21.78 2.62
N GLU A 19 2.80 -21.28 1.58
CA GLU A 19 2.82 -19.84 1.23
C GLU A 19 2.29 -18.98 2.39
N VAL A 20 1.12 -19.32 2.94
CA VAL A 20 0.49 -18.57 4.04
C VAL A 20 1.36 -18.56 5.29
N TRP A 21 1.94 -19.72 5.67
CA TRP A 21 2.74 -19.83 6.90
C TRP A 21 4.18 -19.33 6.72
N GLY A 22 4.75 -19.47 5.52
CA GLY A 22 6.14 -19.10 5.24
C GLY A 22 6.31 -17.63 4.87
N LEU A 23 5.36 -17.06 4.14
CA LEU A 23 5.45 -15.69 3.60
C LEU A 23 4.46 -14.72 4.26
N GLY A 24 3.57 -15.19 5.13
CA GLY A 24 2.55 -14.36 5.77
C GLY A 24 1.58 -13.75 4.75
N PRO A 25 1.44 -12.41 4.68
CA PRO A 25 0.56 -11.75 3.72
C PRO A 25 1.12 -11.73 2.29
N ALA A 26 2.42 -11.96 2.09
CA ALA A 26 3.04 -12.05 0.77
C ALA A 26 2.73 -13.38 0.08
N ARG A 27 2.99 -13.46 -1.23
CA ARG A 27 2.80 -14.66 -2.06
C ARG A 27 3.92 -14.79 -3.09
N THR A 28 4.28 -16.01 -3.41
CA THR A 28 5.09 -16.26 -4.61
C THR A 28 4.28 -15.87 -5.85
N PRO A 29 4.83 -15.05 -6.76
CA PRO A 29 4.12 -14.61 -7.96
C PRO A 29 3.53 -15.77 -8.76
N GLY A 30 2.22 -15.77 -8.96
CA GLY A 30 1.47 -16.84 -9.64
C GLY A 30 0.79 -17.83 -8.70
N CYS A 31 1.08 -17.82 -7.40
CA CYS A 31 0.44 -18.68 -6.42
C CYS A 31 -0.91 -18.12 -5.98
N GLY A 32 -1.99 -18.90 -6.16
CA GLY A 32 -3.34 -18.55 -5.74
C GLY A 32 -3.78 -19.15 -4.41
N VAL A 33 -2.90 -19.90 -3.72
CA VAL A 33 -3.14 -20.60 -2.43
C VAL A 33 -4.17 -21.72 -2.49
N PHE A 34 -5.31 -21.49 -3.13
CA PHE A 34 -6.38 -22.47 -3.27
C PHE A 34 -6.17 -23.38 -4.49
N ASP A 35 -6.72 -24.62 -4.42
CA ASP A 35 -6.65 -25.56 -5.53
C ASP A 35 -7.23 -24.98 -6.82
N ARG A 36 -6.49 -25.10 -7.91
CA ARG A 36 -6.83 -24.61 -9.26
C ARG A 36 -7.10 -23.10 -9.37
N ILE A 37 -6.66 -22.33 -8.38
CA ILE A 37 -6.66 -20.86 -8.43
C ILE A 37 -5.22 -20.40 -8.61
N TYR A 38 -4.99 -19.52 -9.58
CA TYR A 38 -3.68 -18.98 -9.91
C TYR A 38 -3.76 -17.46 -10.01
N GLU A 39 -2.71 -16.80 -9.58
CA GLU A 39 -2.56 -15.37 -9.73
C GLU A 39 -1.98 -15.03 -11.11
N ILE A 40 -2.44 -13.97 -11.73
CA ILE A 40 -1.73 -13.37 -12.86
C ILE A 40 -0.50 -12.64 -12.31
N LYS A 41 0.69 -13.04 -12.76
CA LYS A 41 1.95 -12.49 -12.24
C LYS A 41 2.03 -10.98 -12.42
N PRO A 42 2.70 -10.25 -11.52
CA PRO A 42 2.98 -8.83 -11.70
C PRO A 42 3.64 -8.55 -13.06
N GLY A 43 3.22 -7.47 -13.73
CA GLY A 43 3.70 -7.15 -15.06
C GLY A 43 3.13 -7.98 -16.22
N TYR A 44 2.17 -8.90 -15.91
CA TYR A 44 1.49 -9.70 -16.91
C TYR A 44 0.04 -9.27 -17.07
N CYS A 45 -0.50 -9.45 -18.25
CA CYS A 45 -1.93 -9.36 -18.53
C CYS A 45 -2.42 -10.68 -19.14
N GLY A 46 -3.73 -10.89 -19.06
CA GLY A 46 -4.36 -12.09 -19.60
C GLY A 46 -5.56 -11.77 -20.47
N LEU A 47 -5.78 -12.56 -21.51
CA LEU A 47 -6.97 -12.54 -22.36
C LEU A 47 -7.65 -13.89 -22.32
N LEU A 48 -8.93 -13.88 -21.98
CA LEU A 48 -9.81 -15.03 -22.07
C LEU A 48 -10.75 -14.85 -23.27
N ASP A 49 -10.67 -15.75 -24.24
CA ASP A 49 -11.56 -15.79 -25.38
C ASP A 49 -12.02 -17.22 -25.68
N ARG A 50 -12.69 -17.44 -26.83
CA ARG A 50 -13.19 -18.78 -27.22
C ARG A 50 -12.09 -19.80 -27.49
N SER A 51 -10.84 -19.35 -27.72
CA SER A 51 -9.68 -20.20 -27.90
C SER A 51 -8.99 -20.62 -26.60
N GLY A 52 -9.41 -20.03 -25.48
CA GLY A 52 -8.87 -20.30 -24.15
C GLY A 52 -8.28 -19.09 -23.47
N PHE A 53 -7.52 -19.34 -22.40
CA PHE A 53 -6.84 -18.31 -21.62
C PHE A 53 -5.37 -18.25 -21.99
N ARG A 54 -4.86 -17.03 -22.26
CA ARG A 54 -3.45 -16.76 -22.57
C ARG A 54 -2.95 -15.55 -21.79
N THR A 55 -1.70 -15.61 -21.36
CA THR A 55 -1.02 -14.52 -20.63
C THR A 55 0.27 -14.12 -21.33
N TRP A 56 0.66 -12.85 -21.19
CA TRP A 56 1.95 -12.35 -21.64
C TRP A 56 2.43 -11.20 -20.76
N ALA A 57 3.74 -11.01 -20.68
CA ALA A 57 4.31 -9.86 -20.00
C ALA A 57 4.08 -8.59 -20.85
N TYR A 58 3.52 -7.57 -20.26
CA TYR A 58 3.43 -6.21 -20.85
C TYR A 58 4.46 -5.27 -20.24
N TYR A 59 4.98 -5.62 -19.06
CA TYR A 59 5.99 -4.85 -18.37
C TYR A 59 6.97 -5.78 -17.64
N THR A 60 8.25 -5.46 -17.74
CA THR A 60 9.32 -6.04 -16.92
C THR A 60 10.14 -4.89 -16.37
N LEU A 61 10.47 -4.93 -15.08
CA LEU A 61 11.28 -3.90 -14.45
C LEU A 61 12.69 -3.91 -15.06
N PRO A 62 13.13 -2.85 -15.76
CA PRO A 62 14.47 -2.78 -16.27
C PRO A 62 15.45 -2.56 -15.11
N CYS A 63 16.59 -3.27 -15.15
CA CYS A 63 17.69 -3.08 -14.20
C CYS A 63 18.90 -2.65 -15.00
N THR A 64 18.99 -1.36 -15.29
CA THR A 64 20.12 -0.77 -16.05
C THR A 64 20.82 0.27 -15.20
N PRO A 65 22.15 0.34 -15.22
CA PRO A 65 22.89 1.42 -14.56
C PRO A 65 22.43 2.77 -15.08
N CYS A 66 22.29 3.75 -14.18
CA CYS A 66 22.01 5.13 -14.53
C CYS A 66 23.35 5.88 -14.64
N GLU A 67 23.63 6.44 -15.81
CA GLU A 67 24.85 7.23 -16.08
C GLU A 67 24.57 8.75 -16.03
N GLU A 68 23.33 9.16 -15.83
CA GLU A 68 22.93 10.57 -15.74
C GLU A 68 23.41 11.18 -14.41
N SER A 69 23.59 12.52 -14.38
CA SER A 69 23.92 13.22 -13.14
C SER A 69 22.75 13.20 -12.14
N TYR A 70 23.06 13.34 -10.86
CA TYR A 70 22.05 13.40 -9.79
C TYR A 70 21.01 14.50 -10.05
N GLU A 71 21.44 15.66 -10.51
CA GLU A 71 20.59 16.82 -10.82
C GLU A 71 19.60 16.47 -11.96
N THR A 72 20.10 15.89 -13.03
CA THR A 72 19.28 15.48 -14.19
C THR A 72 18.23 14.43 -13.78
N VAL A 73 18.64 13.44 -12.99
CA VAL A 73 17.72 12.40 -12.48
C VAL A 73 16.66 13.01 -11.58
N THR A 74 17.03 13.93 -10.70
CA THR A 74 16.10 14.60 -9.79
C THR A 74 15.07 15.45 -10.56
N GLU A 75 15.49 16.24 -11.52
CA GLU A 75 14.57 17.03 -12.36
C GLU A 75 13.60 16.14 -13.14
N ARG A 76 14.11 15.07 -13.73
CA ARG A 76 13.29 14.10 -14.47
C ARG A 76 12.31 13.37 -13.57
N LEU A 77 12.75 12.96 -12.37
CA LEU A 77 11.89 12.32 -11.38
C LEU A 77 10.75 13.25 -10.95
N TRP A 78 11.08 14.53 -10.68
CA TRP A 78 10.07 15.50 -10.30
C TRP A 78 9.02 15.69 -11.39
N ALA A 79 9.44 15.84 -12.65
CA ALA A 79 8.52 15.94 -13.78
C ALA A 79 7.63 14.69 -13.94
N LEU A 80 8.17 13.50 -13.70
CA LEU A 80 7.40 12.25 -13.71
C LEU A 80 6.37 12.18 -12.58
N LEU A 81 6.72 12.62 -11.38
CA LEU A 81 5.79 12.67 -10.25
C LEU A 81 4.64 13.66 -10.52
N GLU A 82 4.95 14.86 -11.02
CA GLU A 82 3.93 15.85 -11.41
C GLU A 82 2.97 15.28 -12.46
N ASP A 83 3.49 14.70 -13.54
CA ASP A 83 2.66 14.12 -14.60
C ASP A 83 1.81 12.94 -14.08
N THR A 84 2.39 12.11 -13.23
CA THR A 84 1.70 10.96 -12.63
C THR A 84 0.53 11.40 -11.75
N VAL A 85 0.77 12.32 -10.83
CA VAL A 85 -0.30 12.84 -9.94
C VAL A 85 -1.36 13.54 -10.78
N LYS A 86 -0.99 14.38 -11.73
CA LYS A 86 -1.92 15.06 -12.63
C LYS A 86 -2.83 14.09 -13.40
N ARG A 87 -2.29 12.97 -13.87
CA ARG A 87 -3.09 11.93 -14.54
C ARG A 87 -4.01 11.20 -13.57
N GLN A 88 -3.53 10.88 -12.39
CA GLN A 88 -4.30 10.16 -11.37
C GLN A 88 -5.37 11.04 -10.69
N MET A 89 -5.25 12.35 -10.75
CA MET A 89 -6.28 13.28 -10.30
C MET A 89 -7.50 13.35 -11.24
N GLN A 90 -7.43 12.73 -12.42
CA GLN A 90 -8.59 12.67 -13.33
C GLN A 90 -9.59 11.63 -12.82
N SER A 91 -10.70 12.12 -12.28
CA SER A 91 -11.74 11.27 -11.69
C SER A 91 -13.13 11.87 -11.95
N ASP A 92 -14.10 11.01 -12.27
CA ASP A 92 -15.52 11.38 -12.42
C ASP A 92 -16.26 11.43 -11.08
N VAL A 93 -15.57 11.13 -9.97
CA VAL A 93 -16.12 11.06 -8.63
C VAL A 93 -15.23 11.81 -7.64
N PRO A 94 -15.73 12.21 -6.45
CA PRO A 94 -14.93 12.88 -5.45
C PRO A 94 -13.68 12.10 -5.08
N LEU A 95 -12.54 12.79 -5.11
CA LEU A 95 -11.21 12.27 -4.82
C LEU A 95 -10.66 12.92 -3.56
N CYS A 96 -9.87 12.17 -2.79
CA CYS A 96 -9.13 12.66 -1.63
C CYS A 96 -7.71 12.08 -1.60
N THR A 97 -6.90 12.49 -0.62
CA THR A 97 -5.60 11.87 -0.37
C THR A 97 -5.50 11.33 1.05
N PHE A 98 -4.73 10.25 1.24
CA PHE A 98 -4.29 9.84 2.56
C PHE A 98 -2.99 10.58 2.91
N LEU A 99 -2.98 11.20 4.07
CA LEU A 99 -1.89 12.06 4.54
C LEU A 99 -1.43 11.58 5.92
N SER A 100 -0.34 10.83 5.99
CA SER A 100 0.31 10.43 7.24
C SER A 100 1.27 11.50 7.79
N GLY A 101 1.67 12.45 6.94
CA GLY A 101 2.72 13.42 7.28
C GLY A 101 4.13 12.93 6.96
N GLY A 102 4.30 11.66 6.55
CA GLY A 102 5.54 11.15 5.97
C GLY A 102 5.84 11.80 4.62
N LEU A 103 7.09 11.63 4.13
CA LEU A 103 7.57 12.27 2.90
C LEU A 103 6.67 11.96 1.71
N ASP A 104 6.37 10.70 1.49
CA ASP A 104 5.67 10.21 0.28
C ASP A 104 4.24 10.74 0.20
N SER A 105 3.47 10.56 1.28
CA SER A 105 2.10 11.08 1.37
C SER A 105 2.05 12.60 1.26
N SER A 106 3.05 13.30 1.82
CA SER A 106 3.15 14.76 1.77
C SER A 106 3.44 15.25 0.35
N VAL A 107 4.34 14.61 -0.39
CA VAL A 107 4.64 14.96 -1.80
C VAL A 107 3.40 14.76 -2.67
N ILE A 108 2.75 13.60 -2.60
CA ILE A 108 1.52 13.32 -3.36
C ILE A 108 0.43 14.36 -3.04
N THR A 109 0.22 14.63 -1.75
CA THR A 109 -0.78 15.62 -1.32
C THR A 109 -0.45 17.03 -1.77
N ALA A 110 0.84 17.44 -1.73
CA ALA A 110 1.26 18.75 -2.18
C ALA A 110 1.04 18.96 -3.68
N LEU A 111 1.34 17.95 -4.50
CA LEU A 111 1.09 17.99 -5.94
C LEU A 111 -0.41 17.99 -6.25
N ALA A 112 -1.21 17.19 -5.51
CA ALA A 112 -2.66 17.15 -5.67
C ALA A 112 -3.33 18.47 -5.27
N ALA A 113 -2.89 19.12 -4.18
CA ALA A 113 -3.42 20.39 -3.70
C ALA A 113 -3.17 21.56 -4.68
N GLN A 114 -2.13 21.48 -5.51
CA GLN A 114 -1.93 22.47 -6.58
C GLN A 114 -2.98 22.37 -7.69
N LEU A 115 -3.58 21.19 -7.86
CA LEU A 115 -4.59 20.91 -8.89
C LEU A 115 -6.01 21.07 -8.36
N ASP A 116 -6.22 20.78 -7.07
CA ASP A 116 -7.49 20.96 -6.36
C ASP A 116 -7.31 21.78 -5.08
N PRO A 117 -7.62 23.08 -5.11
CA PRO A 117 -7.54 23.96 -3.92
C PRO A 117 -8.50 23.60 -2.77
N LYS A 118 -9.43 22.68 -3.00
CA LYS A 118 -10.39 22.18 -2.00
C LYS A 118 -10.13 20.71 -1.63
N LEU A 119 -8.91 20.23 -1.88
CA LEU A 119 -8.55 18.86 -1.65
C LEU A 119 -8.89 18.42 -0.21
N THR A 120 -9.64 17.33 -0.09
CA THR A 120 -9.85 16.66 1.18
C THR A 120 -8.74 15.69 1.47
N THR A 121 -8.24 15.69 2.71
CA THR A 121 -7.19 14.77 3.17
C THR A 121 -7.64 14.01 4.40
N TYR A 122 -7.19 12.76 4.55
CA TYR A 122 -7.47 11.93 5.71
C TYR A 122 -6.18 11.42 6.34
N SER A 123 -6.06 11.53 7.67
CA SER A 123 -5.09 10.80 8.47
C SER A 123 -5.78 9.75 9.34
N PHE A 124 -5.05 8.71 9.69
CA PHE A 124 -5.53 7.60 10.49
C PHE A 124 -4.76 7.54 11.80
N ASP A 125 -5.50 7.29 12.90
CA ASP A 125 -4.88 7.21 14.21
C ASP A 125 -5.64 6.22 15.09
N TYR A 126 -5.04 5.86 16.22
CA TYR A 126 -5.59 4.92 17.18
C TYR A 126 -5.84 5.61 18.52
N GLN A 127 -6.93 5.24 19.16
CA GLN A 127 -7.28 5.78 20.46
C GLN A 127 -6.17 5.49 21.48
N GLY A 128 -5.67 6.53 22.14
CA GLY A 128 -4.60 6.47 23.13
C GLY A 128 -3.20 6.44 22.54
N ASN A 129 -3.04 6.62 21.22
CA ASN A 129 -1.74 6.67 20.59
C ASN A 129 -0.86 7.78 21.16
N ASP A 130 -1.44 8.92 21.52
CA ASP A 130 -0.78 10.04 22.20
C ASP A 130 -0.14 9.67 23.55
N GLN A 131 -0.68 8.64 24.24
CA GLN A 131 -0.20 8.18 25.53
C GLN A 131 0.74 6.98 25.45
N TYR A 132 0.53 6.12 24.46
CA TYR A 132 1.19 4.80 24.36
C TYR A 132 2.15 4.69 23.20
N PHE A 133 2.28 5.72 22.37
CA PHE A 133 3.27 5.73 21.29
C PHE A 133 4.69 5.64 21.84
N HIS A 134 5.45 4.71 21.33
CA HIS A 134 6.88 4.57 21.61
C HIS A 134 7.66 4.67 20.30
N PRO A 135 8.57 5.65 20.18
CA PRO A 135 9.43 5.77 19.02
C PRO A 135 10.21 4.49 18.74
N THR A 136 10.28 4.13 17.47
CA THR A 136 11.08 3.01 16.97
C THR A 136 12.10 3.50 15.96
N ALA A 137 13.02 2.64 15.54
CA ALA A 137 13.95 2.98 14.45
C ALA A 137 13.25 3.18 13.10
N TYR A 138 12.03 2.64 12.94
CA TYR A 138 11.22 2.75 11.72
C TYR A 138 10.20 3.88 11.78
N GLN A 139 9.74 4.24 12.97
CA GLN A 139 8.78 5.31 13.22
C GLN A 139 9.26 6.13 14.41
N PRO A 140 10.13 7.12 14.17
CA PRO A 140 10.73 7.93 15.25
C PRO A 140 9.74 8.90 15.89
N ASP A 141 8.70 9.32 15.17
CA ASP A 141 7.68 10.26 15.63
C ASP A 141 6.27 9.73 15.32
N ALA A 142 5.27 10.22 16.04
CA ALA A 142 3.87 10.00 15.70
C ALA A 142 3.50 10.78 14.42
N ASP A 143 2.63 10.22 13.60
CA ASP A 143 2.26 10.76 12.29
C ASP A 143 1.39 12.02 12.38
N GLU A 144 0.48 12.09 13.33
CA GLU A 144 -0.56 13.12 13.42
C GLU A 144 -0.02 14.56 13.43
N PRO A 145 1.02 14.93 14.23
CA PRO A 145 1.55 16.29 14.24
C PRO A 145 2.10 16.74 12.88
N TRP A 146 2.63 15.79 12.11
CA TRP A 146 3.16 16.04 10.77
C TRP A 146 2.04 16.17 9.74
N ALA A 147 1.03 15.30 9.81
CA ALA A 147 -0.15 15.39 8.96
C ALA A 147 -0.88 16.73 9.11
N GLU A 148 -1.10 17.18 10.36
CA GLU A 148 -1.66 18.49 10.63
C GLU A 148 -0.81 19.65 10.11
N LYS A 149 0.51 19.57 10.26
CA LYS A 149 1.43 20.60 9.78
C LYS A 149 1.38 20.74 8.27
N VAL A 150 1.42 19.60 7.55
CA VAL A 150 1.34 19.56 6.08
C VAL A 150 -0.02 20.07 5.61
N SER A 151 -1.11 19.61 6.22
CA SER A 151 -2.46 20.06 5.89
C SER A 151 -2.63 21.57 6.04
N ARG A 152 -2.17 22.14 7.15
CA ARG A 152 -2.21 23.61 7.37
C ARG A 152 -1.39 24.36 6.32
N LEU A 153 -0.22 23.84 5.94
CA LEU A 153 0.66 24.46 4.93
C LEU A 153 -0.02 24.44 3.54
N LEU A 154 -0.69 23.37 3.22
CA LEU A 154 -1.33 23.16 1.91
C LEU A 154 -2.78 23.65 1.87
N HIS A 155 -3.34 24.09 3.00
CA HIS A 155 -4.72 24.55 3.15
C HIS A 155 -5.77 23.51 2.74
N THR A 156 -5.51 22.22 3.01
CA THR A 156 -6.44 21.13 2.70
C THR A 156 -7.56 21.01 3.74
N ASP A 157 -8.71 20.45 3.35
CA ASP A 157 -9.79 20.06 4.27
C ASP A 157 -9.43 18.73 4.93
N HIS A 158 -8.81 18.80 6.12
CA HIS A 158 -8.20 17.63 6.77
C HIS A 158 -9.10 17.00 7.81
N HIS A 159 -9.24 15.68 7.74
CA HIS A 159 -10.01 14.87 8.67
C HIS A 159 -9.12 13.79 9.30
N ARG A 160 -8.96 13.86 10.62
CA ARG A 160 -8.35 12.80 11.41
C ARG A 160 -9.40 11.75 11.75
N LEU A 161 -9.19 10.50 11.37
CA LEU A 161 -10.04 9.35 11.68
C LEU A 161 -9.37 8.51 12.76
N VAL A 162 -10.12 8.18 13.81
CA VAL A 162 -9.59 7.44 14.97
C VAL A 162 -10.27 6.07 15.08
N CYS A 163 -9.46 5.03 15.20
CA CYS A 163 -9.91 3.66 15.46
C CYS A 163 -9.71 3.30 16.93
N THR A 164 -10.74 2.70 17.56
CA THR A 164 -10.64 2.16 18.90
C THR A 164 -10.29 0.67 18.86
N SER A 165 -9.73 0.13 19.94
CA SER A 165 -9.46 -1.30 20.05
C SER A 165 -10.72 -2.17 19.91
N GLU A 166 -11.89 -1.66 20.35
CA GLU A 166 -13.16 -2.36 20.19
C GLU A 166 -13.58 -2.45 18.71
N ILE A 167 -13.43 -1.36 17.97
CA ILE A 167 -13.69 -1.34 16.51
C ILE A 167 -12.75 -2.29 15.81
N LEU A 168 -11.47 -2.27 16.16
CA LEU A 168 -10.43 -3.13 15.57
C LEU A 168 -10.78 -4.61 15.73
N LEU A 169 -11.18 -5.03 16.94
CA LEU A 169 -11.62 -6.39 17.21
C LEU A 169 -12.90 -6.76 16.45
N LYS A 170 -13.84 -5.84 16.35
CA LYS A 170 -15.10 -6.05 15.63
C LYS A 170 -14.88 -6.24 14.12
N THR A 171 -13.97 -5.47 13.53
CA THR A 171 -13.69 -5.52 12.09
C THR A 171 -12.68 -6.60 11.69
N LEU A 172 -12.04 -7.26 12.67
CA LEU A 172 -11.04 -8.30 12.41
C LEU A 172 -11.61 -9.46 11.59
N HIS A 173 -12.78 -9.95 11.95
CA HIS A 173 -13.43 -11.05 11.24
C HIS A 173 -13.84 -10.64 9.80
N ASP A 174 -14.37 -9.42 9.67
CA ASP A 174 -14.81 -8.90 8.38
C ASP A 174 -13.62 -8.68 7.44
N SER A 175 -12.48 -8.22 7.96
CA SER A 175 -11.25 -8.04 7.17
C SER A 175 -10.70 -9.38 6.69
N LEU A 176 -10.71 -10.40 7.54
CA LEU A 176 -10.33 -11.76 7.17
C LEU A 176 -11.22 -12.33 6.07
N GLN A 177 -12.54 -12.14 6.18
CA GLN A 177 -13.49 -12.57 5.15
C GLN A 177 -13.31 -11.80 3.84
N ALA A 178 -13.02 -10.49 3.91
CA ALA A 178 -12.81 -9.67 2.72
C ALA A 178 -11.55 -10.08 1.94
N ARG A 179 -10.53 -10.57 2.62
CA ARG A 179 -9.26 -11.04 2.01
C ARG A 179 -9.27 -12.52 1.63
N ASP A 180 -10.20 -13.32 2.13
CA ASP A 180 -10.26 -14.78 2.00
C ASP A 180 -9.08 -15.53 2.67
N LEU A 181 -8.08 -14.83 3.18
CA LEU A 181 -6.84 -15.37 3.75
C LEU A 181 -6.35 -14.48 4.91
N PRO A 182 -5.59 -15.04 5.84
CA PRO A 182 -4.92 -14.24 6.86
C PRO A 182 -4.02 -13.15 6.24
N GLY A 183 -4.08 -11.97 6.80
CA GLY A 183 -3.26 -10.82 6.44
C GLY A 183 -2.60 -10.22 7.68
N MET A 184 -2.36 -8.92 7.68
CA MET A 184 -1.86 -8.16 8.82
C MET A 184 -3.06 -7.73 9.66
N ALA A 185 -3.35 -8.46 10.74
CA ALA A 185 -4.62 -8.41 11.48
C ALA A 185 -5.06 -7.01 11.91
N ASP A 186 -4.19 -6.25 12.53
CA ASP A 186 -4.43 -4.88 13.00
C ASP A 186 -4.52 -3.88 11.83
N VAL A 187 -3.60 -3.95 10.89
CA VAL A 187 -3.55 -3.07 9.71
C VAL A 187 -4.77 -3.28 8.83
N ASP A 188 -5.09 -4.54 8.48
CA ASP A 188 -6.22 -4.84 7.60
C ASP A 188 -7.56 -4.49 8.22
N SER A 189 -7.72 -4.72 9.54
CA SER A 189 -8.94 -4.38 10.27
C SER A 189 -9.17 -2.88 10.35
N SER A 190 -8.15 -2.12 10.70
CA SER A 190 -8.22 -0.67 10.77
C SER A 190 -8.42 -0.05 9.39
N LEU A 191 -7.72 -0.53 8.35
CA LEU A 191 -7.87 -0.03 6.99
C LEU A 191 -9.29 -0.26 6.45
N LEU A 192 -9.87 -1.44 6.70
CA LEU A 192 -11.27 -1.72 6.34
C LEU A 192 -12.23 -0.74 7.01
N TYR A 193 -12.03 -0.45 8.30
CA TYR A 193 -12.83 0.53 9.03
C TYR A 193 -12.66 1.94 8.44
N PHE A 194 -11.44 2.41 8.27
CA PHE A 194 -11.17 3.75 7.72
C PHE A 194 -11.72 3.90 6.31
N CYS A 195 -11.52 2.91 5.44
CA CYS A 195 -12.11 2.92 4.10
C CYS A 195 -13.65 2.96 4.15
N SER A 196 -14.28 2.32 5.15
CA SER A 196 -15.73 2.39 5.32
C SER A 196 -16.25 3.78 5.68
N LEU A 197 -15.42 4.59 6.34
CA LEU A 197 -15.73 5.98 6.65
C LEU A 197 -15.50 6.89 5.43
N VAL A 198 -14.33 6.76 4.81
CA VAL A 198 -13.92 7.58 3.65
C VAL A 198 -14.88 7.41 2.47
N GLN A 199 -15.34 6.18 2.20
CA GLN A 199 -16.25 5.89 1.09
C GLN A 199 -17.60 6.64 1.14
N GLN A 200 -17.98 7.20 2.30
CA GLN A 200 -19.21 7.97 2.44
C GLN A 200 -19.13 9.29 1.67
N GLY A 201 -17.94 9.88 1.56
CA GLY A 201 -17.70 11.12 0.83
C GLY A 201 -16.87 10.98 -0.45
N HIS A 202 -15.93 10.05 -0.46
CA HIS A 202 -14.93 9.90 -1.52
C HIS A 202 -14.87 8.46 -2.04
N LYS A 203 -14.64 8.29 -3.33
CA LYS A 203 -14.55 6.97 -3.99
C LYS A 203 -13.17 6.67 -4.53
N VAL A 204 -12.35 7.69 -4.71
CA VAL A 204 -10.98 7.59 -5.18
C VAL A 204 -10.06 8.23 -4.14
N VAL A 205 -8.96 7.55 -3.86
CA VAL A 205 -7.94 8.02 -2.90
C VAL A 205 -6.57 7.92 -3.57
N LEU A 206 -5.78 8.98 -3.51
CA LEU A 206 -4.36 8.91 -3.79
C LEU A 206 -3.60 8.71 -2.48
N CYS A 207 -2.59 7.85 -2.50
CA CYS A 207 -1.73 7.56 -1.35
C CYS A 207 -0.27 7.41 -1.79
N GLY A 208 0.65 7.46 -0.83
CA GLY A 208 2.09 7.27 -1.04
C GLY A 208 2.55 5.82 -0.99
N GLU A 209 1.63 4.85 -0.99
CA GLU A 209 1.97 3.43 -0.95
C GLU A 209 2.95 3.00 -2.06
N CYS A 210 3.82 2.07 -1.73
CA CYS A 210 4.89 1.54 -2.59
C CYS A 210 6.03 2.51 -2.91
N ALA A 211 6.08 3.70 -2.33
CA ALA A 211 7.18 4.64 -2.55
C ALA A 211 8.50 4.11 -1.96
N ASP A 212 8.46 3.51 -0.78
CA ASP A 212 9.62 2.90 -0.14
C ASP A 212 10.22 1.76 -0.99
N GLU A 213 9.39 0.96 -1.65
CA GLU A 213 9.83 -0.09 -2.58
C GLU A 213 10.46 0.48 -3.84
N ILE A 214 9.93 1.58 -4.37
CA ILE A 214 10.41 2.22 -5.60
C ILE A 214 11.72 2.98 -5.34
N PHE A 215 11.78 3.72 -4.23
CA PHE A 215 12.88 4.65 -3.92
C PHE A 215 13.87 4.11 -2.89
N GLY A 216 13.67 2.89 -2.39
CA GLY A 216 14.54 2.28 -1.40
C GLY A 216 14.48 2.99 -0.03
N GLY A 217 13.29 3.42 0.40
CA GLY A 217 13.09 4.17 1.65
C GLY A 217 13.27 3.34 2.91
N TYR A 218 13.03 2.04 2.85
CA TYR A 218 13.17 1.17 4.02
C TYR A 218 14.62 1.06 4.52
N PRO A 219 14.84 1.01 5.84
CA PRO A 219 16.18 0.94 6.43
C PRO A 219 17.03 -0.23 5.95
N TRP A 220 16.45 -1.36 5.58
CA TRP A 220 17.18 -2.51 5.09
C TRP A 220 17.80 -2.31 3.70
N PHE A 221 17.36 -1.34 2.90
CA PHE A 221 18.01 -0.97 1.66
C PHE A 221 19.35 -0.21 1.86
N HIS A 222 19.61 0.25 3.09
CA HIS A 222 20.76 1.05 3.46
C HIS A 222 21.72 0.35 4.43
N LYS A 223 21.41 -0.89 4.86
CA LYS A 223 22.25 -1.67 5.77
C LYS A 223 22.99 -2.74 5.00
N GLU A 224 24.33 -2.71 5.04
CA GLU A 224 25.18 -3.67 4.34
C GLU A 224 24.87 -5.12 4.76
N GLU A 225 24.64 -5.35 6.05
CA GLU A 225 24.27 -6.66 6.58
C GLU A 225 22.99 -7.21 5.97
N ALA A 226 21.99 -6.36 5.76
CA ALA A 226 20.72 -6.75 5.14
C ALA A 226 20.88 -7.00 3.63
N LEU A 227 21.71 -6.19 2.94
CA LEU A 227 21.98 -6.35 1.51
C LEU A 227 22.76 -7.63 1.19
N LEU A 228 23.63 -8.07 2.12
CA LEU A 228 24.43 -9.29 1.98
C LEU A 228 23.75 -10.53 2.57
N ALA A 229 22.63 -10.37 3.26
CA ALA A 229 21.89 -11.47 3.87
C ALA A 229 21.37 -12.45 2.80
N ARG A 230 21.42 -13.76 3.11
CA ARG A 230 20.85 -14.83 2.27
C ARG A 230 19.41 -15.17 2.66
N VAL A 231 18.77 -14.26 3.38
CA VAL A 231 17.40 -14.32 3.89
C VAL A 231 16.68 -13.05 3.48
N PHE A 232 15.42 -12.90 3.84
CA PHE A 232 14.71 -11.65 3.59
C PHE A 232 15.41 -10.47 4.29
N PRO A 233 15.61 -9.34 3.62
CA PRO A 233 16.36 -8.20 4.16
C PRO A 233 15.79 -7.64 5.48
N TRP A 234 14.50 -7.82 5.70
CA TRP A 234 13.80 -7.42 6.93
C TRP A 234 13.90 -8.44 8.08
N SER A 235 14.49 -9.59 7.83
CA SER A 235 14.68 -10.67 8.80
C SER A 235 16.13 -11.18 8.85
N PRO A 236 17.12 -10.30 9.06
CA PRO A 236 18.52 -10.70 9.02
C PRO A 236 18.92 -11.66 10.17
N ASP A 237 18.15 -11.68 11.26
CA ASP A 237 18.45 -12.44 12.48
C ASP A 237 17.80 -13.84 12.53
N ILE A 238 17.08 -14.24 11.48
CA ILE A 238 16.53 -15.60 11.38
C ILE A 238 17.60 -16.52 10.78
N HIS A 239 18.33 -17.22 11.66
CA HIS A 239 19.28 -18.27 11.33
C HIS A 239 18.65 -19.65 11.38
#